data_c6c59696a5bf0a8f3cbc76e6ddb2a070
#
_entry.id   c6c59696a5bf0a8f3cbc76e6ddb2a070
#
_cell.length_a   1.000
_cell.length_b   1.000
_cell.length_c   1.000
_cell.angle_alpha   90.00
_cell.angle_beta   90.00
_cell.angle_gamma   90.00
#
_symmetry.space_group_name_H-M   'P 1'
#
loop_
_entity.id
_entity.type
_entity.pdbx_description
1 polymer ?
#
loop_
_entity_poly.entity_id
_entity_poly.type
_entity_poly.pdbx_seq_one_letter_code
_entity_poly.pdbx_strand_id
1 'polypeptide(L)'
;LHTAYRRQRQMCIRDRYGVDLISLIAPTSKNRIAMIAKEAEGFIYIVSSLGVTGVRSEIKTDLDSIVKVIRENTDVPCAIGFGISTPEQAKKMADISDGAIVGSAIIKLLEKHGKEAPDYIGEYVRSMKNAIR
;
A
#
# COMPACT_ATOMS: atom_id res chain seq x y z
N LEU A 1 3.10 28.14 0.29
CA LEU A 1 1.73 28.67 0.12
C LEU A 1 0.81 27.70 -0.63
N HIS A 2 1.24 27.07 -1.75
CA HIS A 2 0.41 26.15 -2.54
C HIS A 2 0.11 24.81 -1.85
N THR A 3 0.99 24.30 -1.01
CA THR A 3 0.82 23.02 -0.28
C THR A 3 -0.22 23.14 0.85
N ALA A 4 -0.22 24.25 1.58
CA ALA A 4 -1.21 24.50 2.65
C ALA A 4 -2.63 24.65 2.06
N TYR A 5 -2.77 25.31 0.92
CA TYR A 5 -4.05 25.49 0.24
C TYR A 5 -4.63 24.18 -0.30
N ARG A 6 -3.79 23.30 -0.84
CA ARG A 6 -4.21 21.94 -1.26
C ARG A 6 -4.70 21.11 -0.07
N ARG A 7 -3.99 21.17 1.05
CA ARG A 7 -4.34 20.40 2.26
C ARG A 7 -5.67 20.84 2.84
N GLN A 8 -5.92 22.15 2.96
CA GLN A 8 -7.21 22.69 3.40
C GLN A 8 -8.36 22.29 2.47
N ARG A 9 -8.15 22.33 1.16
CA ARG A 9 -9.16 21.94 0.18
C ARG A 9 -9.52 20.45 0.26
N GLN A 10 -8.54 19.57 0.47
CA GLN A 10 -8.77 18.14 0.67
C GLN A 10 -9.52 17.86 1.96
N MET A 11 -9.20 18.54 3.06
CA MET A 11 -9.94 18.45 4.32
C MET A 11 -11.40 18.89 4.15
N CYS A 12 -11.66 19.99 3.46
CA CYS A 12 -13.03 20.47 3.21
C CYS A 12 -13.85 19.49 2.37
N ILE A 13 -13.26 18.82 1.38
CA ILE A 13 -13.94 17.81 0.57
C ILE A 13 -14.24 16.58 1.42
N ARG A 14 -13.29 16.10 2.21
CA ARG A 14 -13.44 14.99 3.13
C ARG A 14 -14.60 15.22 4.10
N ASP A 15 -14.57 16.35 4.80
CA ASP A 15 -15.58 16.70 5.81
C ASP A 15 -16.98 16.84 5.20
N ARG A 16 -17.06 17.36 3.96
CA ARG A 16 -18.36 17.53 3.27
C ARG A 16 -18.98 16.21 2.83
N TYR A 17 -18.18 15.22 2.42
CA TYR A 17 -18.65 13.98 1.80
C TYR A 17 -18.45 12.74 2.66
N GLY A 18 -17.88 12.87 3.86
CA GLY A 18 -17.62 11.74 4.76
C GLY A 18 -16.67 10.71 4.15
N VAL A 19 -15.65 11.15 3.40
CA VAL A 19 -14.71 10.29 2.69
C VAL A 19 -13.36 10.32 3.38
N ASP A 20 -12.79 9.15 3.67
CA ASP A 20 -11.45 9.04 4.21
C ASP A 20 -10.39 9.32 3.14
N LEU A 21 -9.39 10.11 3.50
CA LEU A 21 -8.24 10.37 2.65
C LEU A 21 -7.13 9.37 2.97
N ILE A 22 -6.95 8.39 2.11
CA ILE A 22 -5.92 7.36 2.30
C ILE A 22 -4.53 7.97 2.17
N SER A 23 -3.74 7.84 3.23
CA SER A 23 -2.38 8.36 3.29
C SER A 23 -1.41 7.43 2.56
N LEU A 24 -0.58 8.01 1.67
CA LEU A 24 0.52 7.30 1.02
C LEU A 24 1.85 7.61 1.72
N ILE A 25 2.61 6.56 2.04
CA ILE A 25 3.96 6.66 2.58
C ILE A 25 4.93 6.00 1.61
N ALA A 26 5.89 6.77 1.13
CA ALA A 26 7.06 6.29 0.40
C ALA A 26 8.29 6.34 1.32
N PRO A 27 9.39 5.62 1.00
CA PRO A 27 10.64 5.72 1.73
C PRO A 27 11.11 7.18 1.87
N THR A 28 11.15 7.68 3.11
CA THR A 28 11.50 9.07 3.45
C THR A 28 11.98 9.15 4.90
N SER A 29 12.18 10.36 5.45
CA SER A 29 12.62 10.53 6.84
C SER A 29 11.59 9.99 7.86
N LYS A 30 12.09 9.41 8.94
CA LYS A 30 11.26 8.86 10.03
C LYS A 30 10.28 9.90 10.60
N ASN A 31 10.71 11.15 10.76
CA ASN A 31 9.86 12.23 11.27
C ASN A 31 8.66 12.49 10.36
N ARG A 32 8.86 12.45 9.04
CA ARG A 32 7.78 12.64 8.07
C ARG A 32 6.80 11.47 8.06
N ILE A 33 7.31 10.25 8.18
CA ILE A 33 6.48 9.03 8.31
C ILE A 33 5.61 9.13 9.57
N ALA A 34 6.20 9.48 10.72
CA ALA A 34 5.47 9.65 11.98
C ALA A 34 4.37 10.73 11.90
N MET A 35 4.65 11.85 11.25
CA MET A 35 3.65 12.90 11.04
C MET A 35 2.46 12.42 10.20
N ILE A 36 2.74 11.73 9.10
CA ILE A 36 1.68 11.19 8.23
C ILE A 36 0.88 10.13 8.96
N ALA A 37 1.54 9.23 9.69
CA ALA A 37 0.90 8.15 10.44
C ALA A 37 -0.08 8.68 11.50
N LYS A 38 0.27 9.74 12.22
CA LYS A 38 -0.61 10.37 13.24
C LYS A 38 -1.89 10.98 12.68
N GLU A 39 -1.87 11.40 11.43
CA GLU A 39 -3.02 12.01 10.76
C GLU A 39 -3.78 11.04 9.86
N ALA A 40 -3.33 9.79 9.77
CA ALA A 40 -3.90 8.79 8.87
C ALA A 40 -5.26 8.29 9.37
N GLU A 41 -6.15 8.02 8.42
CA GLU A 41 -7.48 7.42 8.64
C GLU A 41 -7.68 6.28 7.64
N GLY A 42 -8.62 5.37 7.92
CA GLY A 42 -8.90 4.22 7.07
C GLY A 42 -7.74 3.22 7.07
N PHE A 43 -6.81 3.37 6.15
CA PHE A 43 -5.56 2.61 6.14
C PHE A 43 -4.40 3.42 5.55
N ILE A 44 -3.17 2.98 5.78
CA ILE A 44 -1.96 3.59 5.21
C ILE A 44 -1.46 2.76 4.05
N TYR A 45 -1.31 3.38 2.88
CA TYR A 45 -0.70 2.76 1.70
C TYR A 45 0.82 2.98 1.73
N ILE A 46 1.61 1.93 1.92
CA ILE A 46 3.07 1.99 1.81
C ILE A 46 3.47 1.65 0.39
N VAL A 47 4.10 2.60 -0.29
CA VAL A 47 4.66 2.39 -1.64
C VAL A 47 6.05 1.82 -1.49
N SER A 48 6.23 0.54 -1.83
CA SER A 48 7.57 -0.04 -1.90
C SER A 48 8.26 0.41 -3.18
N SER A 49 9.49 0.89 -3.11
CA SER A 49 10.29 1.25 -4.29
C SER A 49 10.85 0.04 -5.06
N LEU A 50 10.22 -1.12 -4.94
CA LEU A 50 10.61 -2.37 -5.60
C LEU A 50 10.61 -2.32 -7.15
N GLY A 51 10.23 -1.19 -7.75
CA GLY A 51 10.25 -0.97 -9.20
C GLY A 51 11.60 -0.55 -9.78
N VAL A 52 12.65 -0.35 -8.97
CA VAL A 52 13.98 -0.03 -9.47
C VAL A 52 14.90 -1.22 -9.23
N THR A 53 15.27 -1.85 -10.32
CA THR A 53 16.23 -2.95 -10.42
C THR A 53 17.49 -2.74 -9.59
N GLY A 54 17.78 -3.64 -8.62
CA GLY A 54 19.17 -3.83 -8.29
C GLY A 54 19.62 -4.11 -6.86
N VAL A 55 18.86 -3.89 -5.78
CA VAL A 55 19.36 -4.23 -4.42
C VAL A 55 18.25 -4.78 -3.54
N ARG A 56 18.05 -6.10 -3.61
CA ARG A 56 16.92 -6.80 -2.94
C ARG A 56 17.03 -6.88 -1.40
N SER A 57 18.20 -6.78 -0.82
CA SER A 57 18.40 -6.92 0.63
C SER A 57 18.18 -5.62 1.39
N GLU A 58 18.60 -4.48 0.84
CA GLU A 58 18.45 -3.17 1.48
C GLU A 58 17.00 -2.70 1.54
N ILE A 59 16.20 -3.03 0.50
CA ILE A 59 14.78 -2.64 0.40
C ILE A 59 13.94 -3.30 1.50
N LYS A 60 14.22 -4.55 1.86
CA LYS A 60 13.47 -5.25 2.92
C LYS A 60 13.69 -4.59 4.29
N THR A 61 14.91 -4.21 4.58
CA THR A 61 15.27 -3.56 5.85
C THR A 61 14.60 -2.18 5.98
N ASP A 62 14.44 -1.47 4.86
CA ASP A 62 13.80 -0.16 4.85
C ASP A 62 12.28 -0.26 5.10
N LEU A 63 11.59 -1.21 4.49
CA LEU A 63 10.15 -1.42 4.69
C LEU A 63 9.81 -1.82 6.13
N ASP A 64 10.59 -2.70 6.73
CA ASP A 64 10.42 -3.09 8.14
C ASP A 64 10.55 -1.86 9.06
N SER A 65 11.54 -0.99 8.79
CA SER A 65 11.74 0.23 9.57
C SER A 65 10.58 1.23 9.40
N ILE A 66 10.02 1.35 8.20
CA ILE A 66 8.86 2.20 7.92
C ILE A 66 7.63 1.70 8.69
N VAL A 67 7.33 0.41 8.60
CA VAL A 67 6.19 -0.20 9.29
C VAL A 67 6.33 -0.04 10.80
N LYS A 68 7.53 -0.23 11.34
CA LYS A 68 7.80 -0.01 12.76
C LYS A 68 7.47 1.43 13.19
N VAL A 69 7.93 2.43 12.45
CA VAL A 69 7.63 3.84 12.75
C VAL A 69 6.12 4.12 12.65
N ILE A 70 5.42 3.52 11.69
CA ILE A 70 3.97 3.67 11.58
C ILE A 70 3.29 3.11 12.84
N ARG A 71 3.60 1.88 13.24
CA ARG A 71 2.99 1.22 14.41
C ARG A 71 3.29 1.89 15.74
N GLU A 72 4.43 2.58 15.85
CA GLU A 72 4.76 3.41 17.02
C GLU A 72 3.90 4.69 17.12
N ASN A 73 3.23 5.10 16.04
CA ASN A 73 2.52 6.37 15.97
C ASN A 73 1.01 6.25 15.71
N THR A 74 0.50 5.08 15.29
CA THR A 74 -0.92 4.87 15.03
C THR A 74 -1.28 3.38 15.04
N ASP A 75 -2.55 3.09 15.36
CA ASP A 75 -3.17 1.76 15.23
C ASP A 75 -3.85 1.56 13.87
N VAL A 76 -3.83 2.56 13.00
CA VAL A 76 -4.40 2.47 11.65
C VAL A 76 -3.64 1.41 10.85
N PRO A 77 -4.34 0.41 10.24
CA PRO A 77 -3.69 -0.64 9.51
C PRO A 77 -2.90 -0.12 8.31
N CYS A 78 -1.81 -0.79 7.96
CA CYS A 78 -1.00 -0.45 6.81
C CYS A 78 -0.86 -1.61 5.83
N ALA A 79 -0.87 -1.31 4.53
CA ALA A 79 -0.70 -2.28 3.48
C ALA A 79 0.40 -1.85 2.51
N ILE A 80 1.22 -2.80 2.07
CA ILE A 80 2.32 -2.56 1.16
C ILE A 80 1.87 -2.86 -0.27
N GLY A 81 2.11 -1.91 -1.17
CA GLY A 81 1.82 -2.04 -2.59
C GLY A 81 3.00 -1.65 -3.45
N PHE A 82 2.91 -1.99 -4.73
CA PHE A 82 3.84 -1.77 -5.82
C PHE A 82 4.68 -3.01 -6.19
N GLY A 83 4.49 -3.49 -7.42
CA GLY A 83 5.28 -4.58 -8.00
C GLY A 83 4.98 -5.99 -7.46
N ILE A 84 3.93 -6.14 -6.64
CA ILE A 84 3.50 -7.45 -6.13
C ILE A 84 2.68 -8.16 -7.21
N SER A 85 3.09 -9.38 -7.57
CA SER A 85 2.43 -10.17 -8.61
C SER A 85 2.31 -11.66 -8.28
N THR A 86 3.05 -12.15 -7.29
CA THR A 86 3.03 -13.57 -6.90
C THR A 86 2.57 -13.78 -5.46
N PRO A 87 2.03 -14.96 -5.12
CA PRO A 87 1.62 -15.32 -3.76
C PRO A 87 2.77 -15.18 -2.75
N GLU A 88 3.98 -15.57 -3.13
CA GLU A 88 5.17 -15.50 -2.27
C GLU A 88 5.56 -14.04 -1.95
N GLN A 89 5.43 -13.15 -2.95
CA GLN A 89 5.65 -11.72 -2.73
C GLN A 89 4.57 -11.13 -1.82
N ALA A 90 3.30 -11.49 -2.05
CA ALA A 90 2.20 -11.05 -1.20
C ALA A 90 2.39 -11.49 0.26
N LYS A 91 2.79 -12.77 0.46
CA LYS A 91 3.10 -13.28 1.80
C LYS A 91 4.20 -12.48 2.48
N LYS A 92 5.33 -12.24 1.82
CA LYS A 92 6.45 -11.47 2.38
C LYS A 92 6.04 -10.06 2.81
N MET A 93 5.15 -9.42 2.07
CA MET A 93 4.66 -8.08 2.42
C MET A 93 3.64 -8.14 3.57
N ALA A 94 2.77 -9.14 3.58
CA ALA A 94 1.80 -9.34 4.65
C ALA A 94 2.44 -9.78 5.98
N ASP A 95 3.59 -10.46 5.95
CA ASP A 95 4.33 -10.84 7.15
C ASP A 95 4.89 -9.62 7.93
N ILE A 96 5.10 -8.49 7.26
CA ILE A 96 5.63 -7.26 7.88
C ILE A 96 4.60 -6.15 8.03
N SER A 97 3.42 -6.28 7.38
CA SER A 97 2.34 -5.29 7.40
C SER A 97 0.98 -5.98 7.60
N ASP A 98 -0.11 -5.25 7.51
CA ASP A 98 -1.46 -5.80 7.66
C ASP A 98 -2.04 -6.33 6.34
N GLY A 99 -1.34 -6.10 5.21
CA GLY A 99 -1.79 -6.58 3.92
C GLY A 99 -0.88 -6.22 2.75
N ALA A 100 -1.20 -6.82 1.60
CA ALA A 100 -0.53 -6.56 0.33
C ALA A 100 -1.52 -6.03 -0.71
N ILE A 101 -1.11 -5.02 -1.48
CA ILE A 101 -1.93 -4.39 -2.51
C ILE A 101 -1.41 -4.82 -3.88
N VAL A 102 -2.31 -5.40 -4.69
CA VAL A 102 -2.01 -5.90 -6.03
C VAL A 102 -2.89 -5.19 -7.04
N GLY A 103 -2.28 -4.58 -8.03
CA GLY A 103 -3.00 -3.84 -9.10
C GLY A 103 -2.65 -4.34 -10.49
N SER A 104 -1.45 -4.04 -10.99
CA SER A 104 -1.04 -4.28 -12.36
C SER A 104 -1.13 -5.75 -12.81
N ALA A 105 -0.95 -6.71 -11.91
CA ALA A 105 -1.11 -8.13 -12.23
C ALA A 105 -2.58 -8.47 -12.56
N ILE A 106 -3.54 -7.87 -11.85
CA ILE A 106 -4.98 -8.03 -12.13
C ILE A 106 -5.33 -7.39 -13.49
N ILE A 107 -4.80 -6.21 -13.78
CA ILE A 107 -5.00 -5.53 -15.07
C ILE A 107 -4.49 -6.39 -16.23
N LYS A 108 -3.32 -7.02 -16.09
CA LYS A 108 -2.78 -7.93 -17.10
C LYS A 108 -3.68 -9.16 -17.33
N LEU A 109 -4.32 -9.69 -16.30
CA LEU A 109 -5.29 -10.76 -16.46
C LEU A 109 -6.53 -10.30 -17.23
N LEU A 110 -7.00 -9.09 -16.93
CA LEU A 110 -8.11 -8.48 -17.65
C LEU A 110 -7.77 -8.26 -19.14
N GLU A 111 -6.60 -7.73 -19.44
CA GLU A 111 -6.12 -7.53 -20.81
C GLU A 111 -6.02 -8.85 -21.57
N LYS A 112 -5.54 -9.91 -20.91
CA LYS A 112 -5.33 -11.23 -21.53
C LYS A 112 -6.62 -11.98 -21.81
N HIS A 113 -7.60 -11.90 -20.89
CA HIS A 113 -8.80 -12.75 -20.90
C HIS A 113 -10.09 -12.00 -21.25
N GLY A 114 -10.07 -10.68 -21.30
CA GLY A 114 -11.22 -9.85 -21.69
C GLY A 114 -12.47 -10.17 -20.86
N LYS A 115 -13.54 -10.59 -21.54
CA LYS A 115 -14.83 -10.90 -20.89
C LYS A 115 -14.79 -12.12 -19.96
N GLU A 116 -13.84 -13.03 -20.15
CA GLU A 116 -13.66 -14.24 -19.32
C GLU A 116 -12.75 -13.98 -18.11
N ALA A 117 -12.17 -12.78 -17.99
CA ALA A 117 -11.25 -12.40 -16.94
C ALA A 117 -11.77 -12.60 -15.50
N PRO A 118 -13.07 -12.45 -15.17
CA PRO A 118 -13.55 -12.60 -13.80
C PRO A 118 -13.16 -13.92 -13.13
N ASP A 119 -13.24 -15.04 -13.84
CA ASP A 119 -12.89 -16.35 -13.28
C ASP A 119 -11.38 -16.46 -13.00
N TYR A 120 -10.55 -16.04 -13.94
CA TYR A 120 -9.09 -16.01 -13.79
C TYR A 120 -8.63 -15.06 -12.69
N ILE A 121 -9.26 -13.89 -12.58
CA ILE A 121 -8.99 -12.94 -11.51
C ILE A 121 -9.40 -13.55 -10.16
N GLY A 122 -10.56 -14.22 -10.10
CA GLY A 122 -11.03 -14.90 -8.90
C GLY A 122 -10.06 -15.97 -8.40
N GLU A 123 -9.55 -16.82 -9.29
CA GLU A 123 -8.53 -17.83 -8.96
C GLU A 123 -7.23 -17.19 -8.49
N TYR A 124 -6.78 -16.17 -9.19
CA TYR A 124 -5.57 -15.42 -8.83
C TYR A 124 -5.69 -14.78 -7.44
N VAL A 125 -6.76 -14.07 -7.17
CA VAL A 125 -7.00 -13.44 -5.85
C VAL A 125 -7.10 -14.49 -4.75
N ARG A 126 -7.72 -15.65 -5.02
CA ARG A 126 -7.79 -16.77 -4.08
C ARG A 126 -6.40 -17.32 -3.75
N SER A 127 -5.53 -17.49 -4.75
CA SER A 127 -4.15 -17.94 -4.54
C SER A 127 -3.36 -16.96 -3.68
N MET A 128 -3.48 -15.64 -3.95
CA MET A 128 -2.87 -14.59 -3.14
C MET A 128 -3.38 -14.62 -1.70
N LYS A 129 -4.71 -14.71 -1.51
CA LYS A 129 -5.34 -14.74 -0.19
C LYS A 129 -4.91 -15.95 0.64
N ASN A 130 -4.78 -17.11 0.01
CA ASN A 130 -4.33 -18.32 0.70
C ASN A 130 -2.88 -18.23 1.17
N ALA A 131 -2.03 -17.51 0.46
CA ALA A 131 -0.63 -17.35 0.84
C ALA A 131 -0.41 -16.43 2.05
N ILE A 132 -1.35 -15.50 2.31
CA ILE A 132 -1.23 -14.50 3.40
C ILE A 132 -2.03 -14.87 4.66
N ARG A 133 -2.64 -16.05 4.68
CA ARG A 133 -3.36 -16.59 5.85
C ARG A 133 -2.44 -17.24 6.85
#